data_aea0ff939a8aec7ecfc533e7c8902785
#
_entry.id   aea0ff939a8aec7ecfc533e7c8902785
#
_cell.length_a   1.000
_cell.length_b   1.000
_cell.length_c   1.000
_cell.angle_alpha   90.00
_cell.angle_beta   90.00
_cell.angle_gamma   90.00
#
_symmetry.space_group_name_H-M   'P 1'
#
loop_
_entity.id
_entity.type
_entity.pdbx_description
1 polymer ?
#
loop_
_entity_poly.entity_id
_entity_poly.type
_entity_poly.pdbx_seq_one_letter_code
_entity_poly.pdbx_strand_id
1 'polypeptide(L)'
;MTTQPATPTALDGLWEPVRIGSVQALNRIYLPAHQVSLPPPAYGAYLAERARGGVGLIVTHGFHVHPASARAGVSPWEPAWADAVRAFVTPSKRLGVPVIVQVTHMGASGTRRTDDIAHWGAVLAPSQLASPVHRAMPQPMEEDDIRAVIEGFAATCANVQAGGGDGVEIHGSHGYLLSNFLSLIHISEPTRQEAI
;
A
#
# COMPACT_ATOMS: atom_id res chain seq x y z
N MET A 1 47.42 -22.12 2.98
CA MET A 1 46.14 -22.89 3.04
C MET A 1 45.21 -22.25 2.05
N THR A 2 45.04 -22.80 0.86
CA THR A 2 44.08 -22.38 -0.15
C THR A 2 42.70 -22.93 0.27
N THR A 3 41.83 -22.08 0.78
CA THR A 3 40.44 -22.45 1.02
C THR A 3 39.78 -22.72 -0.33
N GLN A 4 39.40 -23.96 -0.58
CA GLN A 4 38.61 -24.35 -1.72
C GLN A 4 37.28 -23.58 -1.69
N PRO A 5 36.84 -22.93 -2.79
CA PRO A 5 35.55 -22.27 -2.80
C PRO A 5 34.45 -23.28 -2.47
N ALA A 6 33.54 -22.89 -1.56
CA ALA A 6 32.39 -23.73 -1.19
C ALA A 6 31.56 -24.03 -2.45
N THR A 7 31.09 -25.25 -2.59
CA THR A 7 30.18 -25.62 -3.68
C THR A 7 28.90 -24.83 -3.56
N PRO A 8 28.43 -24.13 -4.62
CA PRO A 8 27.19 -23.36 -4.58
C PRO A 8 26.02 -24.24 -4.14
N THR A 9 25.22 -23.75 -3.21
CA THR A 9 23.98 -24.41 -2.77
C THR A 9 22.79 -23.89 -3.56
N ALA A 10 21.68 -24.63 -3.58
CA ALA A 10 20.43 -24.19 -4.23
C ALA A 10 19.86 -22.88 -3.61
N LEU A 11 20.33 -22.48 -2.43
CA LEU A 11 19.89 -21.28 -1.72
C LEU A 11 20.75 -20.04 -2.03
N ASP A 12 21.90 -20.20 -2.65
CA ASP A 12 22.82 -19.07 -2.90
C ASP A 12 22.17 -18.01 -3.79
N GLY A 13 21.30 -18.42 -4.73
CA GLY A 13 20.53 -17.52 -5.57
C GLY A 13 19.57 -16.58 -4.82
N LEU A 14 19.20 -16.88 -3.56
CA LEU A 14 18.40 -15.99 -2.74
C LEU A 14 19.15 -14.71 -2.36
N TRP A 15 20.47 -14.78 -2.28
CA TRP A 15 21.33 -13.67 -1.87
C TRP A 15 21.79 -12.80 -3.05
N GLU A 16 21.46 -13.21 -4.28
CA GLU A 16 21.79 -12.42 -5.46
C GLU A 16 20.88 -11.19 -5.56
N PRO A 17 21.44 -10.02 -5.91
CA PRO A 17 20.66 -8.83 -6.17
C PRO A 17 19.64 -9.05 -7.29
N VAL A 18 18.49 -8.40 -7.19
CA VAL A 18 17.45 -8.41 -8.23
C VAL A 18 17.00 -7.00 -8.55
N ARG A 19 16.83 -6.72 -9.85
CA ARG A 19 16.33 -5.44 -10.31
C ARG A 19 14.80 -5.49 -10.55
N ILE A 20 14.08 -4.52 -9.97
CA ILE A 20 12.64 -4.35 -10.10
C ILE A 20 12.42 -2.95 -10.66
N GLY A 21 12.22 -2.82 -11.97
CA GLY A 21 12.18 -1.53 -12.64
C GLY A 21 13.50 -0.76 -12.46
N SER A 22 13.44 0.42 -11.83
CA SER A 22 14.60 1.23 -11.49
C SER A 22 15.22 0.88 -10.13
N VAL A 23 14.55 0.07 -9.31
CA VAL A 23 14.97 -0.26 -7.95
C VAL A 23 15.85 -1.50 -7.96
N GLN A 24 16.99 -1.43 -7.28
CA GLN A 24 17.90 -2.56 -7.05
C GLN A 24 17.67 -3.10 -5.63
N ALA A 25 17.02 -4.26 -5.51
CA ALA A 25 16.96 -5.00 -4.25
C ALA A 25 18.32 -5.68 -3.99
N LEU A 26 18.78 -5.70 -2.73
CA LEU A 26 20.08 -6.23 -2.36
C LEU A 26 20.15 -7.75 -2.47
N ASN A 27 19.02 -8.42 -2.37
CA ASN A 27 18.83 -9.86 -2.53
C ASN A 27 17.36 -10.16 -2.84
N ARG A 28 17.00 -11.44 -2.96
CA ARG A 28 15.65 -11.89 -3.34
C ARG A 28 14.72 -12.14 -2.14
N ILE A 29 15.12 -11.69 -0.95
CA ILE A 29 14.31 -11.76 0.26
C ILE A 29 13.76 -10.37 0.58
N TYR A 30 12.46 -10.23 0.69
CA TYR A 30 11.86 -8.94 1.01
C TYR A 30 10.89 -9.03 2.19
N LEU A 31 10.72 -7.90 2.87
CA LEU A 31 9.66 -7.73 3.86
C LEU A 31 8.37 -7.36 3.12
N PRO A 32 7.34 -8.23 3.11
CA PRO A 32 6.08 -7.93 2.46
C PRO A 32 5.25 -6.93 3.28
N ALA A 33 4.27 -6.31 2.61
CA ALA A 33 3.33 -5.41 3.26
C ALA A 33 2.50 -6.13 4.33
N HIS A 34 2.55 -5.62 5.56
CA HIS A 34 1.68 -6.06 6.65
C HIS A 34 1.40 -4.90 7.61
N GLN A 35 0.19 -4.89 8.19
CA GLN A 35 -0.25 -3.80 9.05
C GLN A 35 0.53 -3.77 10.36
N VAL A 36 1.14 -2.61 10.64
CA VAL A 36 1.80 -2.31 11.92
C VAL A 36 1.32 -0.94 12.39
N SER A 37 0.73 -0.90 13.60
CA SER A 37 0.18 0.34 14.17
C SER A 37 1.24 1.09 14.98
N LEU A 38 2.25 1.62 14.32
CA LEU A 38 3.33 2.40 14.92
C LEU A 38 3.35 3.82 14.32
N PRO A 39 3.65 4.86 15.12
CA PRO A 39 3.88 6.21 14.59
C PRO A 39 5.14 6.24 13.71
N PRO A 40 5.26 7.19 12.75
CA PRO A 40 6.29 7.18 11.72
C PRO A 40 7.73 6.95 12.21
N PRO A 41 8.24 7.59 13.28
CA PRO A 41 9.60 7.34 13.74
C PRO A 41 9.81 5.91 14.27
N ALA A 42 8.85 5.38 15.06
CA ALA A 42 8.90 4.02 15.58
C ALA A 42 8.72 2.99 14.46
N TYR A 43 7.89 3.31 13.45
CA TYR A 43 7.75 2.49 12.25
C TYR A 43 9.06 2.43 11.47
N GLY A 44 9.75 3.55 11.30
CA GLY A 44 11.08 3.58 10.68
C GLY A 44 12.12 2.73 11.40
N ALA A 45 12.13 2.76 12.73
CA ALA A 45 13.00 1.88 13.54
C ALA A 45 12.63 0.39 13.33
N TYR A 46 11.34 0.07 13.32
CA TYR A 46 10.85 -1.28 13.05
C TYR A 46 11.31 -1.79 11.67
N LEU A 47 11.23 -0.99 10.62
CA LEU A 47 11.70 -1.35 9.28
C LEU A 47 13.23 -1.52 9.24
N ALA A 48 13.97 -0.63 9.91
CA ALA A 48 15.41 -0.70 9.97
C ALA A 48 15.93 -1.99 10.66
N GLU A 49 15.23 -2.51 11.67
CA GLU A 49 15.57 -3.81 12.27
C GLU A 49 15.48 -4.96 11.26
N ARG A 50 14.49 -4.93 10.35
CA ARG A 50 14.36 -5.92 9.27
C ARG A 50 15.47 -5.75 8.24
N ALA A 51 15.81 -4.51 7.93
CA ALA A 51 16.96 -4.21 7.06
C ALA A 51 18.27 -4.76 7.65
N ARG A 52 18.51 -4.58 8.95
CA ARG A 52 19.67 -5.19 9.65
C ARG A 52 19.62 -6.72 9.64
N GLY A 53 18.43 -7.30 9.64
CA GLY A 53 18.22 -8.74 9.51
C GLY A 53 18.51 -9.31 8.12
N GLY A 54 18.84 -8.47 7.14
CA GLY A 54 19.33 -8.89 5.81
C GLY A 54 18.27 -8.97 4.72
N VAL A 55 17.07 -8.40 4.90
CA VAL A 55 16.14 -8.28 3.77
C VAL A 55 16.69 -7.35 2.70
N GLY A 56 16.51 -7.70 1.44
CA GLY A 56 17.01 -6.94 0.29
C GLY A 56 16.08 -5.82 -0.18
N LEU A 57 14.83 -5.85 0.24
CA LEU A 57 13.78 -4.90 -0.11
C LEU A 57 12.74 -4.84 1.01
N ILE A 58 12.13 -3.70 1.21
CA ILE A 58 11.01 -3.52 2.13
C ILE A 58 9.80 -2.98 1.37
N VAL A 59 8.63 -3.60 1.57
CA VAL A 59 7.33 -3.04 1.19
C VAL A 59 6.60 -2.68 2.48
N THR A 60 6.17 -1.41 2.61
CA THR A 60 5.47 -0.94 3.82
C THR A 60 4.04 -1.48 3.87
N HIS A 61 3.37 -1.34 5.03
CA HIS A 61 1.92 -1.52 5.06
C HIS A 61 1.20 -0.54 4.12
N GLY A 62 -0.06 -0.86 3.77
CA GLY A 62 -0.85 -0.02 2.87
C GLY A 62 -1.30 1.28 3.53
N PHE A 63 -0.98 2.41 2.91
CA PHE A 63 -1.48 3.73 3.29
C PHE A 63 -2.69 4.10 2.44
N HIS A 64 -3.74 4.59 3.08
CA HIS A 64 -4.99 4.94 2.42
C HIS A 64 -4.86 6.26 1.66
N VAL A 65 -5.35 6.29 0.43
CA VAL A 65 -5.16 7.42 -0.49
C VAL A 65 -6.33 8.41 -0.51
N HIS A 66 -7.42 8.12 0.20
CA HIS A 66 -8.65 8.93 0.15
C HIS A 66 -9.39 8.90 1.48
N PRO A 67 -10.08 9.99 1.89
CA PRO A 67 -10.82 10.07 3.16
C PRO A 67 -11.83 8.94 3.37
N ALA A 68 -12.55 8.53 2.34
CA ALA A 68 -13.51 7.43 2.41
C ALA A 68 -12.91 6.07 2.79
N SER A 69 -11.59 5.95 2.73
CA SER A 69 -10.85 4.74 3.10
C SER A 69 -9.92 4.95 4.28
N ALA A 70 -9.61 6.21 4.64
CA ALA A 70 -8.58 6.56 5.61
C ALA A 70 -8.99 6.24 7.04
N ARG A 71 -7.97 6.04 7.86
CA ARG A 71 -8.07 6.04 9.32
C ARG A 71 -7.82 7.45 9.84
N ALA A 72 -8.45 7.83 10.95
CA ALA A 72 -8.28 9.15 11.56
C ALA A 72 -6.80 9.51 11.79
N GLY A 73 -6.48 10.78 11.55
CA GLY A 73 -5.17 11.37 11.86
C GLY A 73 -4.05 11.12 10.85
N VAL A 74 -4.35 10.48 9.71
CA VAL A 74 -3.36 10.27 8.64
C VAL A 74 -3.99 10.63 7.30
N SER A 75 -3.42 11.61 6.63
CA SER A 75 -3.86 12.08 5.31
C SER A 75 -2.72 11.95 4.29
N PRO A 76 -2.47 10.75 3.74
CA PRO A 76 -1.33 10.52 2.84
C PRO A 76 -1.35 11.36 1.55
N TRP A 77 -2.51 11.85 1.15
CA TRP A 77 -2.71 12.75 0.01
C TRP A 77 -2.32 14.22 0.31
N GLU A 78 -2.13 14.59 1.58
CA GLU A 78 -1.70 15.94 1.95
C GLU A 78 -0.17 16.10 1.88
N PRO A 79 0.36 17.24 1.39
CA PRO A 79 1.81 17.44 1.21
C PRO A 79 2.64 17.23 2.49
N ALA A 80 2.08 17.57 3.65
CA ALA A 80 2.75 17.39 4.95
C ALA A 80 3.09 15.92 5.25
N TRP A 81 2.43 14.95 4.60
CA TRP A 81 2.72 13.54 4.79
C TRP A 81 4.10 13.10 4.26
N ALA A 82 4.71 13.87 3.36
CA ALA A 82 6.08 13.60 2.88
C ALA A 82 7.10 13.56 4.03
N ASP A 83 6.90 14.32 5.09
CA ASP A 83 7.79 14.29 6.26
C ASP A 83 7.63 13.00 7.06
N ALA A 84 6.41 12.48 7.17
CA ALA A 84 6.15 11.16 7.76
C ALA A 84 6.81 10.04 6.93
N VAL A 85 6.69 10.10 5.60
CA VAL A 85 7.39 9.16 4.69
C VAL A 85 8.88 9.21 4.95
N ARG A 86 9.48 10.39 4.97
CA ARG A 86 10.91 10.57 5.23
C ARG A 86 11.33 9.96 6.56
N ALA A 87 10.51 10.12 7.60
CA ALA A 87 10.80 9.60 8.92
C ALA A 87 10.86 8.07 8.95
N PHE A 88 9.99 7.36 8.21
CA PHE A 88 9.99 5.90 8.24
C PHE A 88 10.86 5.24 7.15
N VAL A 89 11.13 5.88 6.00
CA VAL A 89 11.99 5.26 4.96
C VAL A 89 13.48 5.46 5.24
N THR A 90 13.88 6.63 5.76
CA THR A 90 15.29 7.00 5.93
C THR A 90 16.12 6.00 6.74
N PRO A 91 15.63 5.44 7.86
CA PRO A 91 16.43 4.49 8.66
C PRO A 91 16.87 3.24 7.89
N SER A 92 16.00 2.67 7.06
CA SER A 92 16.31 1.51 6.22
C SER A 92 17.21 1.89 5.03
N LYS A 93 16.96 3.03 4.41
CA LYS A 93 17.77 3.54 3.30
C LYS A 93 19.22 3.84 3.70
N ARG A 94 19.48 4.29 4.92
CA ARG A 94 20.83 4.43 5.46
C ARG A 94 21.59 3.11 5.57
N LEU A 95 20.88 2.00 5.59
CA LEU A 95 21.43 0.63 5.55
C LEU A 95 21.52 0.08 4.12
N GLY A 96 21.24 0.89 3.11
CA GLY A 96 21.26 0.51 1.69
C GLY A 96 20.04 -0.27 1.22
N VAL A 97 19.03 -0.50 2.08
CA VAL A 97 17.82 -1.28 1.72
C VAL A 97 16.76 -0.33 1.15
N PRO A 98 16.32 -0.53 -0.10
CA PRO A 98 15.25 0.25 -0.71
C PRO A 98 13.90 0.00 -0.04
N VAL A 99 13.05 1.04 -0.02
CA VAL A 99 11.72 1.00 0.59
C VAL A 99 10.67 1.40 -0.42
N ILE A 100 9.79 0.46 -0.73
CA ILE A 100 8.58 0.65 -1.54
C ILE A 100 7.41 0.95 -0.60
N VAL A 101 6.64 1.98 -0.88
CA VAL A 101 5.48 2.34 -0.06
C VAL A 101 4.21 1.79 -0.69
N GLN A 102 3.49 0.90 0.01
CA GLN A 102 2.21 0.40 -0.47
C GLN A 102 1.12 1.44 -0.26
N VAL A 103 0.30 1.67 -1.30
CA VAL A 103 -0.86 2.58 -1.29
C VAL A 103 -2.14 1.81 -1.61
N THR A 104 -3.25 2.19 -0.95
CA THR A 104 -4.48 1.40 -1.00
C THR A 104 -5.74 2.25 -0.86
N HIS A 105 -6.85 1.73 -1.36
CA HIS A 105 -8.20 2.14 -1.03
C HIS A 105 -9.04 0.89 -0.76
N MET A 106 -9.68 0.79 0.40
CA MET A 106 -10.34 -0.43 0.83
C MET A 106 -11.61 -0.80 0.05
N GLY A 107 -12.19 0.14 -0.71
CA GLY A 107 -13.40 -0.15 -1.48
C GLY A 107 -14.52 -0.67 -0.59
N ALA A 108 -15.26 -1.67 -1.07
CA ALA A 108 -16.34 -2.32 -0.33
C ALA A 108 -15.91 -2.91 1.04
N SER A 109 -14.61 -3.15 1.23
CA SER A 109 -14.05 -3.64 2.50
C SER A 109 -13.74 -2.51 3.50
N GLY A 110 -14.06 -1.26 3.17
CA GLY A 110 -13.98 -0.14 4.11
C GLY A 110 -14.92 -0.35 5.30
N THR A 111 -14.51 0.10 6.47
CA THR A 111 -15.33 0.09 7.67
C THR A 111 -15.74 1.50 8.01
N ARG A 112 -17.04 1.69 8.25
CA ARG A 112 -17.50 2.92 8.91
C ARG A 112 -16.97 2.91 10.33
N ARG A 113 -16.21 3.92 10.70
CA ARG A 113 -15.84 4.10 12.10
C ARG A 113 -17.06 4.68 12.83
N THR A 114 -17.56 3.93 13.79
CA THR A 114 -18.70 4.35 14.63
C THR A 114 -18.28 5.25 15.79
N ASP A 115 -16.96 5.35 16.04
CA ASP A 115 -16.35 6.08 17.15
C ASP A 115 -15.93 7.52 16.78
N ASP A 116 -16.03 7.89 15.50
CA ASP A 116 -15.65 9.22 15.01
C ASP A 116 -16.72 9.78 14.06
N ILE A 117 -17.66 10.54 14.62
CA ILE A 117 -18.77 11.16 13.88
C ILE A 117 -18.26 12.17 12.82
N ALA A 118 -17.09 12.78 13.05
CA ALA A 118 -16.50 13.75 12.13
C ALA A 118 -15.97 13.09 10.84
N HIS A 119 -15.73 11.77 10.85
CA HIS A 119 -15.23 10.98 9.70
C HIS A 119 -16.26 9.94 9.24
N TRP A 120 -17.55 10.21 9.39
CA TRP A 120 -18.63 9.39 8.85
C TRP A 120 -18.70 9.52 7.32
N GLY A 121 -17.67 9.02 6.64
CA GLY A 121 -17.67 8.89 5.19
C GLY A 121 -18.46 7.67 4.73
N ALA A 122 -19.05 7.76 3.55
CA ALA A 122 -19.62 6.60 2.88
C ALA A 122 -18.48 5.60 2.56
N VAL A 123 -18.76 4.31 2.71
CA VAL A 123 -17.91 3.27 2.10
C VAL A 123 -18.16 3.32 0.60
N LEU A 124 -17.14 3.61 -0.19
CA LEU A 124 -17.24 3.74 -1.64
C LEU A 124 -16.79 2.47 -2.36
N ALA A 125 -17.57 2.02 -3.34
CA ALA A 125 -17.24 0.88 -4.19
C ALA A 125 -17.90 1.04 -5.58
N PRO A 126 -17.51 0.25 -6.60
CA PRO A 126 -18.13 0.32 -7.93
C PRO A 126 -19.63 -0.01 -7.95
N SER A 127 -20.13 -0.76 -6.98
CA SER A 127 -21.53 -1.15 -6.87
C SER A 127 -21.95 -1.36 -5.41
N GLN A 128 -23.27 -1.51 -5.18
CA GLN A 128 -23.87 -1.75 -3.85
C GLN A 128 -23.70 -3.20 -3.34
N LEU A 129 -22.59 -3.84 -3.64
CA LEU A 129 -22.29 -5.17 -3.13
C LEU A 129 -21.51 -5.08 -1.83
N ALA A 130 -22.12 -5.56 -0.76
CA ALA A 130 -21.46 -5.60 0.54
C ALA A 130 -20.26 -6.55 0.55
N SER A 131 -19.17 -6.13 1.17
CA SER A 131 -18.05 -7.02 1.44
C SER A 131 -18.52 -8.21 2.30
N PRO A 132 -18.18 -9.46 1.96
CA PRO A 132 -18.52 -10.61 2.78
C PRO A 132 -17.89 -10.57 4.18
N VAL A 133 -16.80 -9.81 4.33
CA VAL A 133 -16.06 -9.69 5.60
C VAL A 133 -16.68 -8.62 6.50
N HIS A 134 -16.88 -7.42 5.99
CA HIS A 134 -17.31 -6.27 6.81
C HIS A 134 -18.80 -5.98 6.75
N ARG A 135 -19.52 -6.56 5.78
CA ARG A 135 -20.98 -6.46 5.60
C ARG A 135 -21.51 -5.01 5.55
N ALA A 136 -20.66 -4.02 5.42
CA ALA A 136 -21.08 -2.65 5.17
C ALA A 136 -21.64 -2.54 3.76
N MET A 137 -22.80 -1.91 3.59
CA MET A 137 -23.35 -1.60 2.28
C MET A 137 -22.60 -0.39 1.71
N PRO A 138 -21.84 -0.52 0.63
CA PRO A 138 -21.17 0.61 0.04
C PRO A 138 -22.14 1.49 -0.76
N GLN A 139 -21.76 2.75 -0.90
CA GLN A 139 -22.36 3.66 -1.87
C GLN A 139 -21.64 3.43 -3.22
N PRO A 140 -22.38 3.26 -4.32
CA PRO A 140 -21.79 3.24 -5.66
C PRO A 140 -21.04 4.54 -5.93
N MET A 141 -19.85 4.42 -6.51
CA MET A 141 -19.04 5.57 -6.88
C MET A 141 -19.61 6.23 -8.14
N GLU A 142 -19.78 7.53 -8.05
CA GLU A 142 -20.00 8.38 -9.21
C GLU A 142 -18.66 8.73 -9.88
N GLU A 143 -18.71 9.33 -11.08
CA GLU A 143 -17.49 9.69 -11.82
C GLU A 143 -16.58 10.64 -11.03
N ASP A 144 -17.17 11.58 -10.28
CA ASP A 144 -16.41 12.51 -9.44
C ASP A 144 -15.73 11.82 -8.26
N ASP A 145 -16.35 10.80 -7.67
CA ASP A 145 -15.72 9.98 -6.61
C ASP A 145 -14.51 9.21 -7.17
N ILE A 146 -14.67 8.62 -8.37
CA ILE A 146 -13.59 7.89 -9.05
C ILE A 146 -12.44 8.85 -9.33
N ARG A 147 -12.72 10.05 -9.84
CA ARG A 147 -11.71 11.08 -10.13
C ARG A 147 -10.99 11.51 -8.86
N ALA A 148 -11.71 11.78 -7.78
CA ALA A 148 -11.14 12.15 -6.49
C ALA A 148 -10.21 11.06 -5.92
N VAL A 149 -10.57 9.79 -6.07
CA VAL A 149 -9.70 8.67 -5.67
C VAL A 149 -8.44 8.58 -6.53
N ILE A 150 -8.55 8.77 -7.86
CA ILE A 150 -7.39 8.80 -8.76
C ILE A 150 -6.43 9.93 -8.36
N GLU A 151 -6.96 11.12 -8.09
CA GLU A 151 -6.19 12.26 -7.61
C GLU A 151 -5.52 11.97 -6.25
N GLY A 152 -6.24 11.30 -5.35
CA GLY A 152 -5.69 10.83 -4.08
C GLY A 152 -4.51 9.87 -4.24
N PHE A 153 -4.60 8.91 -5.16
CA PHE A 153 -3.46 8.04 -5.51
C PHE A 153 -2.29 8.87 -6.04
N ALA A 154 -2.53 9.79 -6.98
CA ALA A 154 -1.49 10.61 -7.57
C ALA A 154 -0.80 11.49 -6.52
N ALA A 155 -1.56 12.18 -5.67
CA ALA A 155 -1.03 13.02 -4.59
C ALA A 155 -0.23 12.22 -3.58
N THR A 156 -0.73 11.04 -3.18
CA THR A 156 -0.02 10.15 -2.24
C THR A 156 1.30 9.66 -2.84
N CYS A 157 1.31 9.27 -4.13
CA CYS A 157 2.53 8.88 -4.82
C CYS A 157 3.56 10.01 -4.90
N ALA A 158 3.10 11.24 -5.17
CA ALA A 158 3.97 12.43 -5.16
C ALA A 158 4.60 12.67 -3.77
N ASN A 159 3.83 12.50 -2.71
CA ASN A 159 4.32 12.61 -1.34
C ASN A 159 5.32 11.50 -0.97
N VAL A 160 5.12 10.27 -1.46
CA VAL A 160 6.10 9.18 -1.33
C VAL A 160 7.42 9.58 -1.98
N GLN A 161 7.37 10.09 -3.20
CA GLN A 161 8.57 10.56 -3.92
C GLN A 161 9.26 11.71 -3.16
N ALA A 162 8.51 12.73 -2.73
CA ALA A 162 9.03 13.87 -1.96
C ALA A 162 9.62 13.45 -0.61
N GLY A 163 9.08 12.42 0.02
CA GLY A 163 9.57 11.82 1.26
C GLY A 163 10.78 10.89 1.07
N GLY A 164 11.16 10.59 -0.17
CA GLY A 164 12.33 9.77 -0.49
C GLY A 164 12.07 8.26 -0.54
N GLY A 165 10.82 7.83 -0.73
CA GLY A 165 10.50 6.43 -1.06
C GLY A 165 11.10 6.04 -2.41
N ASP A 166 11.49 4.79 -2.58
CA ASP A 166 12.13 4.29 -3.80
C ASP A 166 11.12 3.85 -4.86
N GLY A 167 9.86 3.70 -4.48
CA GLY A 167 8.76 3.36 -5.36
C GLY A 167 7.45 3.22 -4.61
N VAL A 168 6.41 2.88 -5.36
CA VAL A 168 5.06 2.67 -4.83
C VAL A 168 4.56 1.30 -5.28
N GLU A 169 3.93 0.58 -4.37
CA GLU A 169 3.15 -0.62 -4.68
C GLU A 169 1.66 -0.29 -4.57
N ILE A 170 0.92 -0.48 -5.66
CA ILE A 170 -0.52 -0.28 -5.66
C ILE A 170 -1.21 -1.57 -5.25
N HIS A 171 -1.96 -1.52 -4.14
CA HIS A 171 -2.66 -2.68 -3.60
C HIS A 171 -3.87 -3.05 -4.47
N GLY A 172 -3.75 -4.09 -5.28
CA GLY A 172 -4.79 -4.58 -6.20
C GLY A 172 -5.43 -5.92 -5.78
N SER A 173 -5.34 -6.32 -4.50
CA SER A 173 -5.84 -7.61 -4.01
C SER A 173 -6.82 -7.49 -2.85
N HIS A 174 -7.15 -8.59 -2.18
CA HIS A 174 -8.00 -8.71 -0.98
C HIS A 174 -9.43 -8.19 -1.11
N GLY A 175 -9.96 -8.07 -2.35
CA GLY A 175 -11.29 -7.50 -2.56
C GLY A 175 -11.37 -6.01 -2.20
N TYR A 176 -10.25 -5.27 -2.30
CA TYR A 176 -10.21 -3.82 -2.12
C TYR A 176 -10.63 -3.10 -3.41
N LEU A 177 -10.59 -1.78 -3.45
CA LEU A 177 -11.22 -0.99 -4.52
C LEU A 177 -10.81 -1.44 -5.93
N LEU A 178 -9.52 -1.61 -6.18
CA LEU A 178 -9.04 -2.03 -7.50
C LEU A 178 -9.53 -3.45 -7.86
N SER A 179 -9.53 -4.36 -6.89
CA SER A 179 -10.12 -5.69 -7.08
C SER A 179 -11.63 -5.60 -7.33
N ASN A 180 -12.34 -4.67 -6.68
CA ASN A 180 -13.76 -4.47 -6.93
C ASN A 180 -14.01 -4.03 -8.37
N PHE A 181 -13.24 -3.08 -8.90
CA PHE A 181 -13.35 -2.66 -10.31
C PHE A 181 -12.98 -3.75 -11.32
N LEU A 182 -12.09 -4.68 -10.96
CA LEU A 182 -11.71 -5.80 -11.82
C LEU A 182 -12.67 -7.00 -11.70
N SER A 183 -13.57 -6.99 -10.72
CA SER A 183 -14.52 -8.07 -10.49
C SER A 183 -15.71 -7.98 -11.45
N LEU A 184 -15.99 -9.06 -12.17
CA LEU A 184 -17.15 -9.14 -13.07
C LEU A 184 -18.49 -8.96 -12.34
N ILE A 185 -18.57 -9.30 -11.06
CA ILE A 185 -19.78 -9.14 -10.24
C ILE A 185 -20.07 -7.64 -10.03
N HIS A 186 -19.02 -6.82 -9.80
CA HIS A 186 -19.18 -5.39 -9.60
C HIS A 186 -19.36 -4.60 -10.92
N ILE A 187 -18.83 -5.10 -12.03
CA ILE A 187 -18.85 -4.41 -13.33
C ILE A 187 -20.11 -4.74 -14.12
N SER A 188 -20.65 -5.96 -14.00
CA SER A 188 -21.76 -6.42 -14.84
C SER A 188 -23.13 -5.87 -14.40
N GLU A 189 -23.28 -5.42 -13.17
CA GLU A 189 -24.56 -4.91 -12.67
C GLU A 189 -24.96 -3.53 -13.24
N PRO A 190 -24.06 -2.51 -13.33
CA PRO A 190 -24.42 -1.23 -13.93
C PRO A 190 -24.80 -1.34 -15.41
N THR A 191 -24.11 -2.18 -16.17
CA THR A 191 -24.38 -2.35 -17.61
C THR A 191 -25.68 -3.11 -17.92
N ARG A 192 -26.20 -3.93 -16.99
CA ARG A 192 -27.49 -4.57 -17.17
C ARG A 192 -28.67 -3.63 -16.95
N GLN A 193 -28.52 -2.60 -16.12
CA GLN A 193 -29.59 -1.62 -15.88
C GLN A 193 -29.77 -0.63 -17.03
N GLU A 194 -28.74 -0.39 -17.84
CA GLU A 194 -28.83 0.46 -19.03
C GLU A 194 -29.39 -0.28 -20.26
N ALA A 195 -29.52 -1.59 -20.23
CA ALA A 195 -29.98 -2.43 -21.32
C ALA A 195 -31.46 -2.83 -21.25
N ILE A 196 -32.23 -2.29 -20.31
CA ILE A 196 -33.70 -2.41 -20.16
C ILE A 196 -34.34 -1.07 -20.32
#